data_25c742bef5edce032cbe7949640e62f2
#
_entry.id   25c742bef5edce032cbe7949640e62f2
#
_cell.length_a   1.000
_cell.length_b   1.000
_cell.length_c   1.000
_cell.angle_alpha   90.00
_cell.angle_beta   90.00
_cell.angle_gamma   90.00
#
_symmetry.space_group_name_H-M   'P 1'
#
loop_
_entity.id
_entity.type
_entity.pdbx_description
1 polymer ?
#
loop_
_entity_poly.entity_id
_entity_poly.type
_entity_poly.pdbx_seq_one_letter_code
_entity_poly.pdbx_strand_id
1 'polypeptide(L)'
;NRKGLLMWMSHSCWPSMVWQTYDYYFEPTAAYFAIKKASEPLHIQWNPATDEVEVVNYSAGTRKGLTAKVQILNMDGSVAWEKEATVDSNEDTTNKCIKLAFPVNLSKVHFIKMVLTENGKVVSDNFYHRSLEENNYQDLRQLAKVALQSTTTVDKHADGTWSAVSVIENKTSTPAL
;
A
#
# COMPACT_ATOMS: atom_id res chain seq x y z
N ASN A 1 13.08 -16.70 -14.81
CA ASN A 1 13.27 -15.25 -14.96
C ASN A 1 12.08 -14.65 -15.68
N ARG A 2 11.19 -13.95 -14.96
CA ARG A 2 10.11 -13.17 -15.56
C ARG A 2 10.66 -11.82 -15.98
N LYS A 3 10.42 -11.40 -17.23
CA LYS A 3 10.97 -10.15 -17.80
C LYS A 3 9.91 -9.06 -17.98
N GLY A 4 8.67 -9.31 -17.56
CA GLY A 4 7.59 -8.34 -17.65
C GLY A 4 6.23 -8.95 -17.39
N LEU A 5 5.23 -8.09 -17.34
CA LEU A 5 3.81 -8.44 -17.24
C LEU A 5 3.06 -7.75 -18.38
N LEU A 6 2.40 -8.54 -19.21
CA LEU A 6 1.50 -8.03 -20.24
C LEU A 6 0.10 -7.97 -19.66
N MET A 7 -0.47 -6.77 -19.64
CA MET A 7 -1.83 -6.55 -19.13
C MET A 7 -2.86 -6.73 -20.25
N TRP A 8 -3.89 -7.46 -19.93
CA TRP A 8 -5.07 -7.62 -20.75
C TRP A 8 -6.28 -7.10 -19.96
N MET A 9 -6.84 -6.00 -20.27
CA MET A 9 -6.70 -4.88 -21.19
C MET A 9 -6.48 -3.60 -20.36
N SER A 10 -5.96 -2.54 -20.98
CA SER A 10 -5.75 -1.27 -20.27
C SER A 10 -6.98 -0.37 -20.25
N HIS A 11 -7.89 -0.52 -21.21
CA HIS A 11 -9.02 0.39 -21.44
C HIS A 11 -10.25 -0.36 -21.96
N SER A 12 -11.45 0.03 -21.57
CA SER A 12 -12.70 -0.58 -22.05
C SER A 12 -13.22 0.06 -23.33
N CYS A 13 -13.91 -0.74 -24.16
CA CYS A 13 -14.50 -0.29 -25.43
C CYS A 13 -15.84 0.44 -25.26
N TRP A 14 -16.49 0.32 -24.10
CA TRP A 14 -17.77 0.93 -23.75
C TRP A 14 -17.88 1.16 -22.24
N PRO A 15 -18.79 2.03 -21.77
CA PRO A 15 -19.03 2.21 -20.34
C PRO A 15 -19.46 0.90 -19.68
N SER A 16 -18.66 0.41 -18.73
CA SER A 16 -18.93 -0.82 -17.98
C SER A 16 -18.15 -0.83 -16.68
N MET A 17 -18.58 -1.66 -15.72
CA MET A 17 -17.76 -2.01 -14.55
C MET A 17 -16.67 -2.98 -15.01
N VAL A 18 -15.39 -2.57 -14.88
CA VAL A 18 -14.29 -3.27 -15.51
C VAL A 18 -13.10 -3.42 -14.57
N TRP A 19 -12.22 -4.35 -14.90
CA TRP A 19 -10.93 -4.58 -14.24
C TRP A 19 -9.76 -3.83 -14.87
N GLN A 20 -10.02 -3.06 -15.95
CA GLN A 20 -8.99 -2.33 -16.68
C GLN A 20 -8.39 -1.20 -15.84
N THR A 21 -7.22 -0.71 -16.25
CA THR A 21 -6.56 0.41 -15.56
C THR A 21 -7.24 1.75 -15.77
N TYR A 22 -7.94 1.90 -16.90
CA TYR A 22 -8.76 3.06 -17.22
C TYR A 22 -10.17 2.62 -17.55
N ASP A 23 -11.14 3.41 -17.16
CA ASP A 23 -12.51 3.23 -17.62
C ASP A 23 -12.70 3.75 -19.05
N TYR A 24 -13.95 3.73 -19.55
CA TYR A 24 -14.28 4.23 -20.89
C TYR A 24 -13.96 5.71 -21.08
N TYR A 25 -14.04 6.52 -20.05
CA TYR A 25 -13.79 7.97 -20.08
C TYR A 25 -12.33 8.34 -19.79
N PHE A 26 -11.42 7.38 -19.80
CA PHE A 26 -10.00 7.52 -19.45
C PHE A 26 -9.73 7.92 -18.00
N GLU A 27 -10.68 7.72 -17.10
CA GLU A 27 -10.47 7.90 -15.69
C GLU A 27 -9.68 6.71 -15.10
N PRO A 28 -8.65 6.95 -14.30
CA PRO A 28 -7.87 5.88 -13.70
C PRO A 28 -8.70 5.13 -12.65
N THR A 29 -8.73 3.81 -12.75
CA THR A 29 -9.44 2.94 -11.81
C THR A 29 -8.55 2.54 -10.62
N ALA A 30 -9.12 1.83 -9.64
CA ALA A 30 -8.34 1.25 -8.53
C ALA A 30 -7.20 0.33 -9.04
N ALA A 31 -7.39 -0.38 -10.15
CA ALA A 31 -6.36 -1.21 -10.77
C ALA A 31 -5.15 -0.40 -11.24
N TYR A 32 -5.35 0.81 -11.75
CA TYR A 32 -4.26 1.71 -12.11
C TYR A 32 -3.39 2.05 -10.90
N PHE A 33 -4.01 2.47 -9.80
CA PHE A 33 -3.29 2.85 -8.59
C PHE A 33 -2.57 1.65 -7.95
N ALA A 34 -3.20 0.48 -7.95
CA ALA A 34 -2.59 -0.74 -7.44
C ALA A 34 -1.34 -1.14 -8.25
N ILE A 35 -1.40 -1.06 -9.59
CA ILE A 35 -0.27 -1.35 -10.47
C ILE A 35 0.83 -0.31 -10.30
N LYS A 36 0.47 0.98 -10.23
CA LYS A 36 1.42 2.06 -9.97
C LYS A 36 2.18 1.81 -8.66
N LYS A 37 1.47 1.41 -7.61
CA LYS A 37 2.07 1.07 -6.31
C LYS A 37 3.00 -0.14 -6.41
N ALA A 38 2.53 -1.23 -7.01
CA ALA A 38 3.32 -2.46 -7.18
C ALA A 38 4.55 -2.29 -8.10
N SER A 39 4.60 -1.23 -8.91
CA SER A 39 5.68 -0.94 -9.85
C SER A 39 6.67 0.11 -9.34
N GLU A 40 6.64 0.45 -8.05
CA GLU A 40 7.64 1.33 -7.45
C GLU A 40 9.05 0.76 -7.66
N PRO A 41 10.05 1.58 -8.04
CA PRO A 41 11.43 1.13 -8.22
C PRO A 41 12.06 0.49 -6.98
N LEU A 42 11.64 0.96 -5.80
CA LEU A 42 11.93 0.38 -4.49
C LEU A 42 10.60 0.16 -3.78
N HIS A 43 10.26 -1.09 -3.47
CA HIS A 43 8.93 -1.47 -3.00
C HIS A 43 8.99 -2.42 -1.80
N ILE A 44 8.18 -2.16 -0.78
CA ILE A 44 7.97 -3.08 0.34
C ILE A 44 6.68 -3.87 0.13
N GLN A 45 6.77 -5.20 0.25
CA GLN A 45 5.61 -6.08 0.06
C GLN A 45 5.58 -7.21 1.09
N TRP A 46 4.40 -7.79 1.29
CA TRP A 46 4.21 -9.05 1.99
C TRP A 46 4.04 -10.19 0.98
N ASN A 47 4.77 -11.28 1.20
CA ASN A 47 4.63 -12.52 0.45
C ASN A 47 3.74 -13.49 1.23
N PRO A 48 2.46 -13.69 0.84
CA PRO A 48 1.53 -14.54 1.58
C PRO A 48 1.89 -16.03 1.57
N ALA A 49 2.68 -16.50 0.60
CA ALA A 49 3.08 -17.89 0.53
C ALA A 49 4.14 -18.26 1.60
N THR A 50 4.90 -17.26 2.03
CA THR A 50 6.00 -17.47 2.99
C THR A 50 5.83 -16.67 4.27
N ASP A 51 4.81 -15.81 4.37
CA ASP A 51 4.60 -14.83 5.44
C ASP A 51 5.82 -13.92 5.67
N GLU A 52 6.61 -13.69 4.65
CA GLU A 52 7.76 -12.82 4.73
C GLU A 52 7.46 -11.44 4.15
N VAL A 53 7.97 -10.42 4.80
CA VAL A 53 8.05 -9.08 4.24
C VAL A 53 9.34 -8.96 3.45
N GLU A 54 9.21 -8.48 2.24
CA GLU A 54 10.29 -8.38 1.26
C GLU A 54 10.44 -6.94 0.79
N VAL A 55 11.68 -6.52 0.59
CA VAL A 55 12.03 -5.29 -0.12
C VAL A 55 12.47 -5.67 -1.52
N VAL A 56 11.69 -5.26 -2.51
CA VAL A 56 11.98 -5.44 -3.93
C VAL A 56 12.61 -4.16 -4.44
N ASN A 57 13.81 -4.26 -4.97
CA ASN A 57 14.53 -3.15 -5.58
C ASN A 57 14.76 -3.47 -7.06
N TYR A 58 13.94 -2.87 -7.91
CA TYR A 58 14.02 -3.12 -9.35
C TYR A 58 15.07 -2.21 -10.02
N SER A 59 15.05 -0.90 -9.70
CA SER A 59 15.89 0.09 -10.41
C SER A 59 16.20 1.35 -9.58
N ALA A 60 16.19 1.22 -8.24
CA ALA A 60 16.43 2.37 -7.37
C ALA A 60 17.92 2.58 -7.01
N GLY A 61 18.82 1.81 -7.64
CA GLY A 61 20.24 1.77 -7.25
C GLY A 61 20.46 1.03 -5.93
N THR A 62 21.71 0.87 -5.52
CA THR A 62 22.00 0.25 -4.21
C THR A 62 21.57 1.15 -3.07
N ARG A 63 20.79 0.64 -2.14
CA ARG A 63 20.30 1.31 -0.94
C ARG A 63 20.84 0.63 0.31
N LYS A 64 21.28 1.43 1.29
CA LYS A 64 21.87 0.97 2.54
C LYS A 64 21.12 1.53 3.74
N GLY A 65 20.98 0.72 4.80
CA GLY A 65 20.41 1.18 6.05
C GLY A 65 18.92 1.55 5.95
N LEU A 66 18.17 0.92 5.03
CA LEU A 66 16.72 1.07 4.99
C LEU A 66 16.10 0.50 6.26
N THR A 67 15.09 1.16 6.80
CA THR A 67 14.34 0.66 7.95
C THR A 67 12.96 0.23 7.49
N ALA A 68 12.67 -1.06 7.62
CA ALA A 68 11.36 -1.66 7.39
C ALA A 68 10.61 -1.78 8.72
N LYS A 69 9.46 -1.12 8.84
CA LYS A 69 8.55 -1.24 9.98
C LYS A 69 7.26 -1.91 9.53
N VAL A 70 6.82 -2.92 10.28
CA VAL A 70 5.61 -3.69 9.97
C VAL A 70 4.73 -3.78 11.20
N GLN A 71 3.45 -3.54 11.01
CA GLN A 71 2.42 -3.67 12.03
C GLN A 71 1.30 -4.60 11.54
N ILE A 72 0.83 -5.48 12.41
CA ILE A 72 -0.44 -6.19 12.24
C ILE A 72 -1.44 -5.49 13.15
N LEU A 73 -2.51 -4.97 12.54
CA LEU A 73 -3.53 -4.17 13.20
C LEU A 73 -4.85 -4.94 13.22
N ASN A 74 -5.54 -4.92 14.36
CA ASN A 74 -6.93 -5.33 14.44
C ASN A 74 -7.85 -4.33 13.71
N MET A 75 -9.11 -4.70 13.52
CA MET A 75 -10.11 -3.86 12.86
C MET A 75 -10.33 -2.50 13.56
N ASP A 76 -10.14 -2.44 14.88
CA ASP A 76 -10.24 -1.20 15.67
C ASP A 76 -9.01 -0.29 15.57
N GLY A 77 -7.97 -0.73 14.84
CA GLY A 77 -6.70 -0.02 14.70
C GLY A 77 -5.68 -0.34 15.79
N SER A 78 -6.02 -1.16 16.78
CA SER A 78 -5.07 -1.58 17.80
C SER A 78 -3.95 -2.42 17.20
N VAL A 79 -2.70 -2.17 17.66
CA VAL A 79 -1.52 -2.92 17.20
C VAL A 79 -1.49 -4.27 17.93
N ALA A 80 -1.71 -5.35 17.18
CA ALA A 80 -1.63 -6.71 17.70
C ALA A 80 -0.19 -7.25 17.68
N TRP A 81 0.61 -6.80 16.71
CA TRP A 81 2.01 -7.18 16.57
C TRP A 81 2.77 -6.11 15.78
N GLU A 82 4.02 -5.89 16.15
CA GLU A 82 4.89 -4.94 15.47
C GLU A 82 6.32 -5.47 15.42
N LYS A 83 7.01 -5.21 14.33
CA LYS A 83 8.45 -5.48 14.21
C LYS A 83 9.11 -4.48 13.28
N GLU A 84 10.38 -4.19 13.57
CA GLU A 84 11.24 -3.35 12.76
C GLU A 84 12.53 -4.10 12.44
N ALA A 85 13.07 -3.86 11.25
CA ALA A 85 14.35 -4.42 10.83
C ALA A 85 15.07 -3.47 9.88
N THR A 86 16.40 -3.46 9.95
CA THR A 86 17.24 -2.78 8.97
C THR A 86 17.53 -3.74 7.80
N VAL A 87 17.47 -3.23 6.59
CA VAL A 87 17.74 -3.98 5.36
C VAL A 87 18.56 -3.16 4.37
N ASP A 88 19.56 -3.80 3.80
CA ASP A 88 20.27 -3.30 2.63
C ASP A 88 19.68 -3.92 1.38
N SER A 89 19.60 -3.18 0.30
CA SER A 89 19.05 -3.66 -0.95
C SER A 89 19.90 -3.23 -2.14
N ASN A 90 20.45 -4.19 -2.85
CA ASN A 90 21.10 -3.93 -4.12
C ASN A 90 20.06 -3.82 -5.24
N GLU A 91 20.39 -3.13 -6.31
CA GLU A 91 19.55 -3.08 -7.50
C GLU A 91 19.33 -4.49 -8.07
N ASP A 92 18.17 -4.73 -8.66
CA ASP A 92 17.70 -6.01 -9.23
C ASP A 92 17.69 -7.16 -8.21
N THR A 93 17.34 -6.86 -6.94
CA THR A 93 17.22 -7.87 -5.88
C THR A 93 15.90 -7.82 -5.15
N THR A 94 15.53 -8.95 -4.54
CA THR A 94 14.45 -9.06 -3.56
C THR A 94 15.05 -9.57 -2.24
N ASN A 95 14.92 -8.77 -1.19
CA ASN A 95 15.53 -9.05 0.11
C ASN A 95 14.43 -9.28 1.16
N LYS A 96 14.42 -10.46 1.77
CA LYS A 96 13.56 -10.78 2.91
C LYS A 96 14.07 -10.05 4.14
N CYS A 97 13.20 -9.40 4.88
CA CYS A 97 13.60 -8.61 6.04
C CYS A 97 12.88 -8.97 7.33
N ILE A 98 11.60 -9.33 7.28
CA ILE A 98 10.80 -9.63 8.46
C ILE A 98 9.90 -10.84 8.17
N LYS A 99 9.97 -11.86 9.02
CA LYS A 99 8.98 -12.94 9.07
C LYS A 99 7.81 -12.48 9.94
N LEU A 100 6.60 -12.49 9.40
CA LEU A 100 5.39 -12.16 10.18
C LEU A 100 5.08 -13.28 11.18
N ALA A 101 4.62 -12.88 12.36
CA ALA A 101 4.09 -13.78 13.37
C ALA A 101 2.67 -13.31 13.70
N PHE A 102 1.66 -14.03 13.20
CA PHE A 102 0.26 -13.68 13.41
C PHE A 102 -0.18 -14.14 14.82
N PRO A 103 -0.58 -13.20 15.70
CA PRO A 103 -1.13 -13.55 17.03
C PRO A 103 -2.43 -14.36 16.90
N VAL A 104 -2.69 -15.22 17.90
CA VAL A 104 -3.89 -16.07 17.91
C VAL A 104 -5.20 -15.31 18.20
N ASN A 105 -5.12 -14.11 18.75
CA ASN A 105 -6.25 -13.28 19.17
C ASN A 105 -6.54 -12.11 18.19
N LEU A 106 -6.17 -12.26 16.93
CA LEU A 106 -6.49 -11.27 15.91
C LEU A 106 -8.00 -11.20 15.66
N SER A 107 -8.47 -10.00 15.32
CA SER A 107 -9.81 -9.83 14.74
C SER A 107 -9.91 -10.64 13.43
N LYS A 108 -11.12 -11.12 13.13
CA LYS A 108 -11.38 -11.97 11.95
C LYS A 108 -10.84 -11.33 10.68
N VAL A 109 -11.13 -10.06 10.45
CA VAL A 109 -10.45 -9.21 9.47
C VAL A 109 -9.43 -8.35 10.20
N HIS A 110 -8.25 -8.26 9.67
CA HIS A 110 -7.14 -7.49 10.21
C HIS A 110 -6.27 -6.94 9.08
N PHE A 111 -5.35 -6.07 9.43
CA PHE A 111 -4.56 -5.35 8.44
C PHE A 111 -3.07 -5.57 8.67
N ILE A 112 -2.31 -5.55 7.57
CA ILE A 112 -0.85 -5.54 7.59
C ILE A 112 -0.41 -4.20 7.02
N LYS A 113 0.16 -3.33 7.87
CA LYS A 113 0.70 -2.04 7.47
C LYS A 113 2.22 -2.13 7.44
N MET A 114 2.81 -1.70 6.35
CA MET A 114 4.27 -1.71 6.17
C MET A 114 4.74 -0.35 5.72
N VAL A 115 5.87 0.08 6.27
CA VAL A 115 6.53 1.34 5.91
C VAL A 115 8.02 1.08 5.76
N LEU A 116 8.59 1.50 4.65
CA LEU A 116 10.02 1.50 4.40
C LEU A 116 10.54 2.93 4.44
N THR A 117 11.53 3.19 5.27
CA THR A 117 12.13 4.51 5.40
C THR A 117 13.61 4.49 5.06
N GLU A 118 14.09 5.60 4.51
CA GLU A 118 15.50 5.88 4.30
C GLU A 118 15.81 7.25 4.92
N ASN A 119 16.76 7.32 5.85
CA ASN A 119 17.11 8.55 6.56
C ASN A 119 15.89 9.27 7.18
N GLY A 120 14.95 8.50 7.73
CA GLY A 120 13.74 9.00 8.36
C GLY A 120 12.62 9.45 7.38
N LYS A 121 12.83 9.35 6.07
CA LYS A 121 11.81 9.64 5.05
C LYS A 121 11.19 8.36 4.53
N VAL A 122 9.87 8.34 4.38
CA VAL A 122 9.15 7.23 3.75
C VAL A 122 9.53 7.16 2.26
N VAL A 123 10.02 6.00 1.83
CA VAL A 123 10.41 5.71 0.45
C VAL A 123 9.50 4.68 -0.21
N SER A 124 8.83 3.84 0.56
CA SER A 124 7.75 2.96 0.12
C SER A 124 6.86 2.61 1.32
N ASP A 125 5.60 2.36 1.08
CA ASP A 125 4.65 1.85 2.06
C ASP A 125 3.71 0.85 1.40
N ASN A 126 3.04 0.02 2.18
CA ASN A 126 2.01 -0.87 1.66
C ASN A 126 1.00 -1.23 2.76
N PHE A 127 -0.19 -1.63 2.33
CA PHE A 127 -1.28 -1.95 3.23
C PHE A 127 -2.10 -3.10 2.67
N TYR A 128 -2.27 -4.17 3.44
CA TYR A 128 -3.04 -5.35 3.05
C TYR A 128 -4.18 -5.60 4.01
N HIS A 129 -5.30 -6.02 3.46
CA HIS A 129 -6.40 -6.63 4.19
C HIS A 129 -6.17 -8.14 4.23
N ARG A 130 -6.35 -8.73 5.39
CA ARG A 130 -6.32 -10.17 5.57
C ARG A 130 -7.52 -10.63 6.37
N SER A 131 -8.06 -11.80 6.06
CA SER A 131 -9.08 -12.46 6.86
C SER A 131 -8.59 -13.83 7.32
N LEU A 132 -9.01 -14.25 8.52
CA LEU A 132 -8.79 -15.61 9.03
C LEU A 132 -9.56 -16.65 8.23
N GLU A 133 -10.70 -16.27 7.64
CA GLU A 133 -11.48 -17.08 6.72
C GLU A 133 -11.22 -16.62 5.29
N GLU A 134 -10.83 -17.54 4.42
CA GLU A 134 -10.51 -17.24 3.03
C GLU A 134 -11.66 -16.47 2.34
N ASN A 135 -11.33 -15.34 1.73
CA ASN A 135 -12.24 -14.47 0.99
C ASN A 135 -13.43 -13.90 1.78
N ASN A 136 -13.43 -13.97 3.11
CA ASN A 136 -14.50 -13.43 3.95
C ASN A 136 -14.09 -12.10 4.59
N TYR A 137 -14.51 -10.99 3.97
CA TYR A 137 -14.25 -9.61 4.42
C TYR A 137 -15.53 -8.89 4.87
N GLN A 138 -16.60 -9.62 5.21
CA GLN A 138 -17.89 -9.02 5.57
C GLN A 138 -17.80 -8.11 6.79
N ASP A 139 -16.89 -8.40 7.73
CA ASP A 139 -16.72 -7.62 8.94
C ASP A 139 -16.24 -6.17 8.65
N LEU A 140 -15.66 -5.90 7.49
CA LEU A 140 -15.34 -4.52 7.08
C LEU A 140 -16.56 -3.60 7.06
N ARG A 141 -17.77 -4.14 6.88
CA ARG A 141 -19.01 -3.36 6.94
C ARG A 141 -19.33 -2.86 8.35
N GLN A 142 -18.67 -3.41 9.37
CA GLN A 142 -18.84 -3.04 10.78
C GLN A 142 -17.82 -1.99 11.24
N LEU A 143 -16.90 -1.59 10.36
CA LEU A 143 -15.95 -0.52 10.68
C LEU A 143 -16.68 0.75 11.09
N ALA A 144 -16.22 1.35 12.17
CA ALA A 144 -16.75 2.63 12.62
C ALA A 144 -16.54 3.70 11.54
N LYS A 145 -17.56 4.50 11.31
CA LYS A 145 -17.43 5.65 10.40
C LYS A 145 -16.46 6.65 10.99
N VAL A 146 -15.45 7.02 10.22
CA VAL A 146 -14.45 8.01 10.58
C VAL A 146 -14.74 9.32 9.88
N ALA A 147 -14.84 10.41 10.65
CA ALA A 147 -14.93 11.76 10.08
C ALA A 147 -13.52 12.24 9.72
N LEU A 148 -13.18 12.23 8.45
CA LEU A 148 -11.94 12.78 7.95
C LEU A 148 -12.01 14.31 7.89
N GLN A 149 -10.93 14.97 8.29
CA GLN A 149 -10.75 16.40 8.07
C GLN A 149 -9.99 16.61 6.77
N SER A 150 -10.44 17.56 5.95
CA SER A 150 -9.74 17.93 4.74
C SER A 150 -9.49 19.44 4.69
N THR A 151 -8.29 19.82 4.27
CA THR A 151 -7.92 21.19 3.99
C THR A 151 -7.32 21.23 2.60
N THR A 152 -7.86 22.13 1.74
CA THR A 152 -7.36 22.28 0.37
C THR A 152 -6.80 23.69 0.21
N THR A 153 -5.56 23.79 -0.29
CA THR A 153 -4.95 25.03 -0.76
C THR A 153 -4.84 24.99 -2.27
N VAL A 154 -5.07 26.13 -2.91
CA VAL A 154 -5.00 26.27 -4.37
C VAL A 154 -4.09 27.43 -4.69
N ASP A 155 -3.04 27.17 -5.46
CA ASP A 155 -2.05 28.16 -5.86
C ASP A 155 -2.01 28.31 -7.38
N LYS A 156 -1.96 29.56 -7.87
CA LYS A 156 -1.74 29.89 -9.26
C LYS A 156 -0.25 30.17 -9.50
N HIS A 157 0.33 29.47 -10.46
CA HIS A 157 1.73 29.65 -10.84
C HIS A 157 1.90 30.74 -11.89
N ALA A 158 3.13 31.26 -12.01
CA ALA A 158 3.48 32.32 -12.96
C ALA A 158 3.33 31.90 -14.43
N ASP A 159 3.44 30.60 -14.71
CA ASP A 159 3.25 30.00 -16.04
C ASP A 159 1.76 29.82 -16.42
N GLY A 160 0.84 30.24 -15.57
CA GLY A 160 -0.60 30.14 -15.77
C GLY A 160 -1.21 28.81 -15.34
N THR A 161 -0.40 27.85 -14.85
CA THR A 161 -0.89 26.61 -14.27
C THR A 161 -1.42 26.81 -12.85
N TRP A 162 -2.19 25.86 -12.35
CA TRP A 162 -2.71 25.83 -11.00
C TRP A 162 -2.29 24.55 -10.30
N SER A 163 -1.96 24.64 -9.03
CA SER A 163 -1.81 23.47 -8.16
C SER A 163 -2.89 23.50 -7.08
N ALA A 164 -3.46 22.33 -6.79
CA ALA A 164 -4.36 22.13 -5.66
C ALA A 164 -3.77 21.04 -4.77
N VAL A 165 -3.51 21.35 -3.50
CA VAL A 165 -3.01 20.40 -2.51
C VAL A 165 -4.11 20.19 -1.47
N SER A 166 -4.61 18.96 -1.39
CA SER A 166 -5.58 18.55 -0.38
C SER A 166 -4.88 17.66 0.66
N VAL A 167 -4.91 18.10 1.92
CA VAL A 167 -4.45 17.31 3.06
C VAL A 167 -5.69 16.68 3.69
N ILE A 168 -5.69 15.35 3.78
CA ILE A 168 -6.75 14.58 4.43
C ILE A 168 -6.18 13.98 5.71
N GLU A 169 -6.80 14.26 6.84
CA GLU A 169 -6.33 13.85 8.15
C GLU A 169 -7.38 12.99 8.86
N ASN A 170 -6.95 11.82 9.32
CA ASN A 170 -7.68 10.99 10.26
C ASN A 170 -7.13 11.24 11.67
N LYS A 171 -7.89 11.92 12.53
CA LYS A 171 -7.50 12.20 13.92
C LYS A 171 -7.87 11.10 14.90
N THR A 172 -8.40 9.99 14.43
CA THR A 172 -8.78 8.84 15.26
C THR A 172 -7.77 7.70 15.11
N SER A 173 -7.81 6.74 16.02
CA SER A 173 -7.05 5.47 15.90
C SER A 173 -7.74 4.47 14.96
N THR A 174 -9.01 4.68 14.63
CA THR A 174 -9.77 3.78 13.76
C THR A 174 -9.29 3.91 12.31
N PRO A 175 -8.99 2.80 11.63
CA PRO A 175 -8.64 2.84 10.21
C PRO A 175 -9.77 3.47 9.37
N ALA A 176 -9.41 4.36 8.46
CA ALA A 176 -10.30 4.89 7.43
C ALA A 176 -9.98 4.15 6.13
N LEU A 177 -10.92 3.36 5.65
CA LEU A 177 -10.81 2.55 4.42
C LEU A 177 -11.76 3.08 3.36
#